data_6f48e327bb6bf8c4f975a2421f798e86
#
_entry.id   6f48e327bb6bf8c4f975a2421f798e86
#
_cell.length_a   1.000
_cell.length_b   1.000
_cell.length_c   1.000
_cell.angle_alpha   90.00
_cell.angle_beta   90.00
_cell.angle_gamma   90.00
#
_symmetry.space_group_name_H-M   'P 1'
#
loop_
_entity.id
_entity.type
_entity.pdbx_description
1 polymer ?
#
loop_
_entity_poly.entity_id
_entity_poly.type
_entity_poly.pdbx_seq_one_letter_code
_entity_poly.pdbx_strand_id
1 'polypeptide(L)'
;MSAIVGGFIMSHDPLVFINPRKKDPGSVLEAYAEIRRRVAELRATSAIIIGADHYILFGPKCLPQLLIGLGEINGPVDQLPGVPNKAIPHNPGLAKHIFSYSQEAGFDLAVSKG
;
A
#
# COMPACT_ATOMS: atom_id res chain seq x y z
N MET A 1 0.13 14.12 19.97
CA MET A 1 -1.14 14.13 19.23
C MET A 1 -0.86 13.61 17.82
N SER A 2 -1.66 12.68 17.33
CA SER A 2 -1.52 12.15 15.98
C SER A 2 -2.41 12.97 15.02
N ALA A 3 -1.89 13.28 13.82
CA ALA A 3 -2.63 14.01 12.80
C ALA A 3 -2.34 13.41 11.41
N ILE A 4 -3.32 13.48 10.52
CA ILE A 4 -3.13 13.21 9.10
C ILE A 4 -2.52 14.46 8.47
N VAL A 5 -1.31 14.35 7.97
CA VAL A 5 -0.53 15.46 7.43
C VAL A 5 -0.58 15.55 5.90
N GLY A 6 -1.11 14.53 5.24
CA GLY A 6 -1.29 14.53 3.79
C GLY A 6 -1.97 13.27 3.29
N GLY A 7 -2.49 13.33 2.08
CA GLY A 7 -3.06 12.21 1.36
C GLY A 7 -2.71 12.30 -0.12
N PHE A 8 -2.47 11.14 -0.73
CA PHE A 8 -2.08 11.03 -2.13
C PHE A 8 -2.86 9.90 -2.78
N ILE A 9 -3.27 10.12 -4.00
CA ILE A 9 -3.89 9.09 -4.86
C ILE A 9 -2.94 8.88 -6.02
N MET A 10 -2.59 7.63 -6.27
CA MET A 10 -1.70 7.27 -7.37
C MET A 10 -2.17 5.99 -8.03
N SER A 11 -1.93 5.88 -9.34
CA SER A 11 -2.16 4.65 -10.07
C SER A 11 -1.21 3.56 -9.55
N HIS A 12 -1.70 2.33 -9.50
CA HIS A 12 -0.86 1.20 -9.18
C HIS A 12 -0.88 0.19 -10.34
N ASP A 13 -0.69 0.68 -11.53
CA ASP A 13 -0.59 -0.14 -12.74
C ASP A 13 0.86 -0.62 -12.93
N PRO A 14 1.15 -1.92 -12.76
CA PRO A 14 2.50 -2.44 -12.95
C PRO A 14 2.97 -2.33 -14.40
N LEU A 15 2.07 -2.17 -15.36
CA LEU A 15 2.42 -2.04 -16.77
C LEU A 15 3.24 -0.78 -17.08
N VAL A 16 3.18 0.22 -16.24
CA VAL A 16 4.05 1.42 -16.32
C VAL A 16 5.54 1.04 -16.25
N PHE A 17 5.87 0.00 -15.49
CA PHE A 17 7.25 -0.48 -15.33
C PHE A 17 7.62 -1.58 -16.34
N ILE A 18 6.65 -2.36 -16.79
CA ILE A 18 6.87 -3.53 -17.65
C ILE A 18 6.90 -3.15 -19.14
N ASN A 19 6.12 -2.16 -19.55
CA ASN A 19 6.01 -1.75 -20.95
C ASN A 19 6.13 -0.24 -21.15
N PRO A 20 7.36 0.31 -21.08
CA PRO A 20 7.59 1.74 -21.20
C PRO A 20 7.24 2.32 -22.58
N ARG A 21 6.85 1.48 -23.57
CA ARG A 21 6.48 1.93 -24.93
C ARG A 21 4.99 2.21 -25.10
N LYS A 22 4.14 1.91 -24.14
CA LYS A 22 2.70 2.22 -24.19
C LYS A 22 2.41 3.53 -23.48
N LYS A 23 2.22 4.58 -24.27
CA LYS A 23 1.67 5.89 -23.91
C LYS A 23 2.37 6.59 -22.75
N ASP A 24 3.37 7.37 -23.10
CA ASP A 24 4.02 8.38 -22.25
C ASP A 24 4.20 7.98 -20.78
N PRO A 25 5.07 6.98 -20.49
CA PRO A 25 5.39 6.62 -19.13
C PRO A 25 6.11 7.76 -18.39
N GLY A 26 6.64 8.76 -19.12
CA GLY A 26 7.36 9.89 -18.55
C GLY A 26 6.50 10.67 -17.56
N SER A 27 5.30 11.04 -17.94
CA SER A 27 4.40 11.82 -17.09
C SER A 27 3.97 11.08 -15.81
N VAL A 28 3.77 9.77 -15.88
CA VAL A 28 3.42 8.94 -14.70
C VAL A 28 4.61 8.80 -13.78
N LEU A 29 5.79 8.53 -14.30
CA LEU A 29 7.02 8.43 -13.50
C LEU A 29 7.40 9.76 -12.87
N GLU A 30 7.19 10.87 -13.56
CA GLU A 30 7.36 12.22 -13.02
C GLU A 30 6.37 12.49 -11.89
N ALA A 31 5.10 12.11 -12.05
CA ALA A 31 4.09 12.22 -11.00
C ALA A 31 4.45 11.40 -9.76
N TYR A 32 4.97 10.18 -9.93
CA TYR A 32 5.46 9.37 -8.82
C TYR A 32 6.67 10.00 -8.12
N ALA A 33 7.59 10.58 -8.88
CA ALA A 33 8.74 11.30 -8.32
C ALA A 33 8.28 12.51 -7.50
N GLU A 34 7.30 13.25 -7.98
CA GLU A 34 6.73 14.39 -7.27
C GLU A 34 6.00 13.98 -5.99
N ILE A 35 5.19 12.91 -6.03
CA ILE A 35 4.54 12.36 -4.83
C ILE A 35 5.60 11.97 -3.80
N ARG A 36 6.65 11.26 -4.22
CA ARG A 36 7.75 10.86 -3.33
C ARG A 36 8.42 12.07 -2.67
N ARG A 37 8.66 13.13 -3.44
CA ARG A 37 9.22 14.38 -2.92
C ARG A 37 8.31 15.00 -1.85
N ARG A 38 7.03 15.13 -2.13
CA ARG A 38 6.04 15.68 -1.18
C ARG A 38 5.91 14.84 0.09
N VAL A 39 5.87 13.53 -0.04
CA VAL A 39 5.84 12.63 1.11
C VAL A 39 7.05 12.84 2.01
N ALA A 40 8.24 13.00 1.43
CA ALA A 40 9.46 13.28 2.20
C ALA A 40 9.40 14.63 2.92
N GLU A 41 8.83 15.64 2.30
CA GLU A 41 8.67 16.98 2.91
C GLU A 41 7.70 17.00 4.09
N LEU A 42 6.68 16.13 4.09
CA LEU A 42 5.72 16.01 5.18
C LEU A 42 6.34 15.46 6.47
N ARG A 43 7.50 14.82 6.41
CA ARG A 43 8.17 14.17 7.55
C ARG A 43 7.23 13.27 8.36
N ALA A 44 6.30 12.61 7.67
CA ALA A 44 5.38 11.68 8.31
C ALA A 44 6.14 10.51 8.94
N THR A 45 5.73 10.11 10.12
CA THR A 45 6.35 8.98 10.85
C THR A 45 5.79 7.63 10.42
N SER A 46 4.59 7.63 9.83
CA SER A 46 3.91 6.43 9.35
C SER A 46 3.08 6.75 8.13
N ALA A 47 2.88 5.75 7.28
CA ALA A 47 1.98 5.82 6.14
C ALA A 47 0.94 4.70 6.21
N ILE A 48 -0.29 5.03 5.85
CA ILE A 48 -1.36 4.06 5.62
C ILE A 48 -1.52 3.92 4.12
N ILE A 49 -1.34 2.72 3.60
CA ILE A 49 -1.48 2.43 2.18
C ILE A 49 -2.78 1.64 2.00
N ILE A 50 -3.66 2.15 1.16
CA ILE A 50 -4.92 1.49 0.80
C ILE A 50 -4.82 1.08 -0.66
N GLY A 51 -4.96 -0.19 -0.93
CA GLY A 51 -4.89 -0.75 -2.28
C GLY A 51 -5.93 -1.84 -2.49
N ALA A 52 -6.15 -2.20 -3.75
CA ALA A 52 -6.99 -3.33 -4.11
C ALA A 52 -6.18 -4.63 -4.13
N ASP A 53 -6.78 -5.72 -3.67
CA ASP A 53 -6.27 -7.06 -3.96
C ASP A 53 -6.70 -7.47 -5.38
N HIS A 54 -5.76 -7.99 -6.16
CA HIS A 54 -5.99 -8.46 -7.53
C HIS A 54 -6.17 -9.99 -7.58
N TYR A 55 -6.84 -10.57 -6.61
CA TYR A 55 -6.97 -12.03 -6.48
C TYR A 55 -5.63 -12.77 -6.32
N ILE A 56 -4.63 -12.09 -5.79
CA ILE A 56 -3.32 -12.68 -5.53
C ILE A 56 -3.33 -13.43 -4.20
N LEU A 57 -3.88 -12.82 -3.17
CA LEU A 57 -3.97 -13.41 -1.82
C LEU A 57 -5.29 -14.12 -1.58
N PHE A 58 -6.37 -13.65 -2.21
CA PHE A 58 -7.72 -14.15 -2.00
C PHE A 58 -8.39 -14.55 -3.31
N GLY A 59 -9.10 -15.67 -3.28
CA GLY A 59 -9.88 -16.13 -4.41
C GLY A 59 -11.38 -15.89 -4.20
N PRO A 60 -12.22 -16.16 -5.22
CA PRO A 60 -13.68 -15.94 -5.15
C PRO A 60 -14.40 -16.63 -3.99
N LYS A 61 -13.76 -17.64 -3.39
CA LYS A 61 -14.34 -18.39 -2.27
C LYS A 61 -14.03 -17.77 -0.90
N CYS A 62 -13.13 -16.80 -0.84
CA CYS A 62 -12.76 -16.13 0.40
C CYS A 62 -12.36 -14.70 0.06
N LEU A 63 -13.33 -13.81 0.07
CA LEU A 63 -13.15 -12.38 -0.23
C LEU A 63 -13.57 -11.57 0.99
N PRO A 64 -12.63 -11.21 1.86
CA PRO A 64 -12.92 -10.21 2.89
C PRO A 64 -13.18 -8.86 2.22
N GLN A 65 -14.12 -8.09 2.74
CA GLN A 65 -14.40 -6.75 2.23
C GLN A 65 -13.20 -5.81 2.46
N LEU A 66 -12.58 -5.96 3.61
CA LEU A 66 -11.42 -5.19 4.03
C LEU A 66 -10.42 -6.12 4.73
N LEU A 67 -9.14 -5.90 4.48
CA LEU A 67 -8.06 -6.61 5.13
C LEU A 67 -7.04 -5.62 5.68
N ILE A 68 -6.53 -5.87 6.87
CA ILE A 68 -5.39 -5.16 7.43
C ILE A 68 -4.20 -6.11 7.65
N GLY A 69 -3.03 -5.73 7.19
CA GLY A 69 -1.79 -6.45 7.45
C GLY A 69 -1.21 -6.06 8.82
N LEU A 70 -1.01 -7.05 9.69
CA LEU A 70 -0.38 -6.88 11.00
C LEU A 70 1.05 -7.44 11.05
N GLY A 71 1.42 -8.23 10.05
CA GLY A 71 2.72 -8.89 9.97
C GLY A 71 3.76 -8.09 9.22
N GLU A 72 4.89 -8.72 8.98
CA GLU A 72 5.96 -8.16 8.16
C GLU A 72 5.49 -7.98 6.71
N ILE A 73 5.93 -6.89 6.11
CA ILE A 73 5.63 -6.57 4.71
C ILE A 73 6.89 -6.83 3.90
N ASN A 74 6.81 -7.79 3.00
CA ASN A 74 7.84 -8.05 2.01
C ASN A 74 7.24 -7.78 0.63
N GLY A 75 7.93 -7.06 -0.17
CA GLY A 75 7.43 -6.78 -1.50
C GLY A 75 8.50 -6.82 -2.57
N PRO A 76 8.06 -6.92 -3.81
CA PRO A 76 6.82 -7.52 -4.29
C PRO A 76 6.87 -9.05 -4.26
N VAL A 77 5.72 -9.72 -4.26
CA VAL A 77 5.64 -11.19 -4.32
C VAL A 77 6.23 -11.70 -5.63
N ASP A 78 5.99 -10.98 -6.72
CA ASP A 78 6.57 -11.25 -8.03
C ASP A 78 7.82 -10.39 -8.28
N GLN A 79 8.79 -10.96 -9.01
CA GLN A 79 9.96 -10.22 -9.45
C GLN A 79 9.56 -9.24 -10.56
N LEU A 80 9.20 -8.03 -10.19
CA LEU A 80 8.92 -6.97 -11.15
C LEU A 80 10.21 -6.25 -11.53
N PRO A 81 10.50 -6.09 -12.84
CA PRO A 81 11.68 -5.37 -13.30
C PRO A 81 11.73 -3.95 -12.72
N GLY A 82 12.85 -3.59 -12.12
CA GLY A 82 13.06 -2.27 -11.53
C GLY A 82 12.44 -2.05 -10.14
N VAL A 83 11.72 -3.03 -9.60
CA VAL A 83 11.18 -2.96 -8.24
C VAL A 83 11.97 -3.91 -7.34
N PRO A 84 12.72 -3.37 -6.36
CA PRO A 84 13.51 -4.22 -5.47
C PRO A 84 12.62 -5.03 -4.54
N ASN A 85 12.87 -6.34 -4.44
CA ASN A 85 12.26 -7.17 -3.42
C ASN A 85 13.02 -6.95 -2.10
N LYS A 86 12.37 -6.32 -1.15
CA LYS A 86 12.93 -6.05 0.17
C LYS A 86 11.85 -5.95 1.23
N ALA A 87 12.23 -6.19 2.47
CA ALA A 87 11.38 -5.88 3.60
C ALA A 87 11.03 -4.38 3.63
N ILE A 88 9.77 -4.08 3.85
CA ILE A 88 9.27 -2.70 3.96
C ILE A 88 9.05 -2.42 5.45
N PRO A 89 9.59 -1.30 5.98
CA PRO A 89 9.32 -0.91 7.35
C PRO A 89 7.81 -0.85 7.61
N HIS A 90 7.37 -1.44 8.71
CA HIS A 90 5.96 -1.46 9.08
C HIS A 90 5.74 -0.94 10.50
N ASN A 91 4.52 -0.54 10.80
CA ASN A 91 4.12 -0.06 12.12
C ASN A 91 3.02 -0.96 12.70
N PRO A 92 3.39 -2.08 13.35
CA PRO A 92 2.41 -3.04 13.86
C PRO A 92 1.55 -2.46 14.99
N GLY A 93 2.05 -1.49 15.73
CA GLY A 93 1.28 -0.80 16.77
C GLY A 93 0.11 -0.02 16.18
N LEU A 94 0.37 0.77 15.15
CA LEU A 94 -0.68 1.51 14.44
C LEU A 94 -1.68 0.56 13.77
N ALA A 95 -1.21 -0.49 13.11
CA ALA A 95 -2.07 -1.46 12.45
C ALA A 95 -3.01 -2.17 13.44
N LYS A 96 -2.49 -2.61 14.59
CA LYS A 96 -3.30 -3.20 15.66
C LYS A 96 -4.32 -2.23 16.23
N HIS A 97 -3.93 -0.97 16.41
CA HIS A 97 -4.84 0.06 16.90
C HIS A 97 -6.00 0.30 15.92
N ILE A 98 -5.70 0.42 14.63
CA ILE A 98 -6.72 0.56 13.59
C ILE A 98 -7.65 -0.64 13.59
N PHE A 99 -7.12 -1.86 13.67
CA PHE A 99 -7.91 -3.07 13.72
C PHE A 99 -8.88 -3.09 14.91
N SER A 100 -8.38 -2.86 16.13
CA SER A 100 -9.20 -2.85 17.34
C SER A 100 -10.29 -1.78 17.29
N TYR A 101 -9.93 -0.57 16.90
CA TYR A 101 -10.90 0.53 16.76
C TYR A 101 -11.98 0.23 15.72
N SER A 102 -11.59 -0.39 14.59
CA SER A 102 -12.53 -0.76 13.53
C SER A 102 -13.54 -1.79 14.01
N GLN A 103 -13.10 -2.78 14.78
CA GLN A 103 -14.00 -3.78 15.38
C GLN A 103 -15.01 -3.13 16.36
N GLU A 104 -14.53 -2.24 17.22
CA GLU A 104 -15.39 -1.49 18.15
C GLU A 104 -16.40 -0.61 17.40
N ALA A 105 -16.01 -0.07 16.25
CA ALA A 105 -16.88 0.74 15.38
C ALA A 105 -17.82 -0.10 14.49
N GLY A 106 -17.77 -1.44 14.58
CA GLY A 106 -18.65 -2.35 13.84
C GLY A 106 -18.20 -2.71 12.43
N PHE A 107 -16.93 -2.46 12.11
CA PHE A 107 -16.35 -2.91 10.82
C PHE A 107 -15.78 -4.33 10.93
N ASP A 108 -16.11 -5.15 9.94
CA ASP A 108 -15.55 -6.50 9.82
C ASP A 108 -14.29 -6.48 8.97
N LEU A 109 -13.14 -6.44 9.64
CA LEU A 109 -11.83 -6.51 9.02
C LEU A 109 -11.22 -7.90 9.16
N ALA A 110 -10.77 -8.48 8.05
CA ALA A 110 -9.87 -9.61 8.08
C ALA A 110 -8.44 -9.15 8.44
N VAL A 111 -7.65 -10.06 8.95
CA VAL A 111 -6.27 -9.82 9.37
C VAL A 111 -5.32 -10.75 8.65
N SER A 112 -4.25 -10.19 8.10
CA SER A 112 -3.09 -10.96 7.66
C SER A 112 -1.93 -10.77 8.65
N LYS A 113 -1.28 -11.87 9.00
CA LYS A 113 -0.08 -11.84 9.88
C LYS A 113 1.24 -12.02 9.13
N GLY A 114 1.20 -11.99 7.82
CA GLY A 114 2.32 -12.26 6.91
C GLY A 114 2.18 -13.58 6.20
#